data_7a5a0df19d1ad22c695baf0df7716a76
#
_entry.id   7a5a0df19d1ad22c695baf0df7716a76
#
_cell.length_a   1.000
_cell.length_b   1.000
_cell.length_c   1.000
_cell.angle_alpha   90.00
_cell.angle_beta   90.00
_cell.angle_gamma   90.00
#
_symmetry.space_group_name_H-M   'P 1'
#
loop_
_entity.id
_entity.type
_entity.pdbx_description
1 polymer ?
#
loop_
_entity_poly.entity_id
_entity_poly.type
_entity_poly.pdbx_seq_one_letter_code
_entity_poly.pdbx_strand_id
1 'polypeptide(L)'
;VQLKLGEKKQVEALLSGGEANAGPPLGPALGPLGVNVLQIVNKINELTKAYAGMKVPVRVVVDVETKEFEVEIGTPTTSALLVKELAIQKGSGNPKVEKVGNLTMDQVVKIASMKLPSSYAKSVKTAAKEVMGTCVSLGITVEGRDPREVQKELDNGKYDQLLQNPS
;
A
#
# COMPACT_ATOMS: atom_id res chain seq x y z
N VAL A 1 -9.19 32.46 23.92
CA VAL A 1 -8.44 32.55 22.67
C VAL A 1 -8.94 31.44 21.76
N GLN A 2 -9.81 31.79 20.82
CA GLN A 2 -10.18 30.87 19.76
C GLN A 2 -8.95 30.75 18.85
N LEU A 3 -8.31 29.58 18.89
CA LEU A 3 -7.38 29.20 17.84
C LEU A 3 -8.19 29.13 16.54
N LYS A 4 -8.04 30.13 15.69
CA LYS A 4 -8.50 30.02 14.29
C LYS A 4 -7.74 28.86 13.71
N LEU A 5 -8.39 27.73 13.58
CA LEU A 5 -7.93 26.65 12.70
C LEU A 5 -7.95 27.22 11.29
N GLY A 6 -6.77 27.50 10.75
CA GLY A 6 -6.61 27.93 9.36
C GLY A 6 -7.36 26.94 8.45
N GLU A 7 -7.82 27.43 7.31
CA GLU A 7 -8.50 26.60 6.32
C GLU A 7 -7.50 25.59 5.77
N LYS A 8 -7.58 24.35 6.22
CA LYS A 8 -6.75 23.25 5.74
C LYS A 8 -7.39 22.61 4.52
N LYS A 9 -6.65 22.56 3.44
CA LYS A 9 -7.06 21.82 2.23
C LYS A 9 -6.25 20.54 2.12
N GLN A 10 -6.94 19.49 1.74
CA GLN A 10 -6.39 18.15 1.60
C GLN A 10 -6.38 17.75 0.13
N VAL A 11 -5.24 17.30 -0.35
CA VAL A 11 -5.07 16.76 -1.71
C VAL A 11 -4.59 15.33 -1.60
N GLU A 12 -5.32 14.43 -2.22
CA GLU A 12 -4.95 13.01 -2.31
C GLU A 12 -4.54 12.66 -3.73
N ALA A 13 -3.46 11.90 -3.85
CA ALA A 13 -2.98 11.43 -5.14
C ALA A 13 -2.34 10.06 -5.00
N LEU A 14 -2.45 9.24 -6.04
CA LEU A 14 -1.76 7.97 -6.14
C LEU A 14 -0.51 8.17 -7.00
N LEU A 15 0.66 8.05 -6.38
CA LEU A 15 1.95 8.35 -7.00
C LEU A 15 2.87 7.13 -6.97
N SER A 16 3.78 7.07 -7.94
CA SER A 16 4.88 6.10 -7.92
C SER A 16 5.90 6.52 -6.87
N GLY A 17 6.30 5.58 -6.01
CA GLY A 17 7.27 5.85 -4.95
C GLY A 17 8.60 6.34 -5.51
N GLY A 18 9.10 7.43 -4.96
CA GLY A 18 10.36 8.03 -5.38
C GLY A 18 10.35 8.77 -6.72
N GLU A 19 9.21 8.80 -7.42
CA GLU A 19 9.07 9.40 -8.76
C GLU A 19 8.00 10.51 -8.80
N ALA A 20 7.66 11.10 -7.66
CA ALA A 20 6.76 12.24 -7.63
C ALA A 20 7.39 13.44 -8.35
N ASN A 21 6.58 14.17 -9.09
CA ASN A 21 7.00 15.38 -9.80
C ASN A 21 5.97 16.49 -9.64
N ALA A 22 6.36 17.72 -10.02
CA ALA A 22 5.50 18.89 -9.92
C ALA A 22 4.42 18.96 -11.03
N GLY A 23 4.35 17.95 -11.88
CA GLY A 23 3.30 17.82 -12.89
C GLY A 23 1.99 17.28 -12.33
N PRO A 24 1.02 17.00 -13.21
CA PRO A 24 -0.24 16.39 -12.78
C PRO A 24 -0.03 15.06 -12.04
N PRO A 25 -0.80 14.76 -10.99
CA PRO A 25 -1.93 15.55 -10.47
C PRO A 25 -1.56 16.61 -9.41
N LEU A 26 -0.32 16.66 -8.93
CA LEU A 26 0.08 17.52 -7.81
C LEU A 26 0.15 19.02 -8.17
N GLY A 27 0.76 19.35 -9.30
CA GLY A 27 0.95 20.74 -9.71
C GLY A 27 -0.35 21.53 -9.80
N PRO A 28 -1.33 21.08 -10.59
CA PRO A 28 -2.63 21.74 -10.70
C PRO A 28 -3.43 21.78 -9.40
N ALA A 29 -3.26 20.78 -8.52
CA ALA A 29 -3.96 20.71 -7.24
C ALA A 29 -3.35 21.62 -6.17
N LEU A 30 -2.03 21.74 -6.14
CA LEU A 30 -1.29 22.48 -5.11
C LEU A 30 -0.94 23.90 -5.53
N GLY A 31 -0.81 24.16 -6.83
CA GLY A 31 -0.46 25.48 -7.36
C GLY A 31 -1.40 26.60 -6.89
N PRO A 32 -2.73 26.45 -6.99
CA PRO A 32 -3.68 27.47 -6.53
C PRO A 32 -3.62 27.77 -5.03
N LEU A 33 -3.05 26.86 -4.24
CA LEU A 33 -2.91 27.03 -2.79
C LEU A 33 -1.73 27.93 -2.42
N GLY A 34 -0.88 28.27 -3.40
CA GLY A 34 0.24 29.17 -3.21
C GLY A 34 1.38 28.58 -2.38
N VAL A 35 1.50 27.26 -2.33
CA VAL A 35 2.56 26.54 -1.65
C VAL A 35 3.68 26.16 -2.60
N ASN A 36 4.87 25.88 -2.06
CA ASN A 36 6.01 25.47 -2.87
C ASN A 36 5.87 23.98 -3.24
N VAL A 37 5.35 23.72 -4.44
CA VAL A 37 5.11 22.36 -4.96
C VAL A 37 6.40 21.55 -4.98
N LEU A 38 7.54 22.14 -5.29
CA LEU A 38 8.83 21.44 -5.35
C LEU A 38 9.25 20.90 -3.98
N GLN A 39 9.04 21.65 -2.92
CA GLN A 39 9.33 21.20 -1.56
C GLN A 39 8.44 20.02 -1.17
N ILE A 40 7.16 20.08 -1.52
CA ILE A 40 6.20 19.00 -1.28
C ILE A 40 6.62 17.74 -2.05
N VAL A 41 6.96 17.89 -3.32
CA VAL A 41 7.42 16.77 -4.18
C VAL A 41 8.70 16.14 -3.62
N ASN A 42 9.67 16.94 -3.20
CA ASN A 42 10.90 16.43 -2.61
C ASN A 42 10.61 15.64 -1.32
N LYS A 43 9.72 16.16 -0.48
CA LYS A 43 9.30 15.49 0.76
C LYS A 43 8.59 14.17 0.48
N ILE A 44 7.71 14.14 -0.51
CA ILE A 44 7.03 12.92 -0.96
C ILE A 44 8.05 11.90 -1.44
N ASN A 45 8.99 12.29 -2.29
CA ASN A 45 10.03 11.40 -2.81
C ASN A 45 10.91 10.84 -1.71
N GLU A 46 11.30 11.67 -0.73
CA GLU A 46 12.07 11.23 0.42
C GLU A 46 11.33 10.16 1.24
N LEU A 47 10.06 10.42 1.54
CA LEU A 47 9.22 9.52 2.34
C LEU A 47 8.83 8.24 1.59
N THR A 48 8.65 8.32 0.27
CA THR A 48 8.25 7.17 -0.56
C THR A 48 9.42 6.42 -1.17
N LYS A 49 10.65 6.81 -0.90
CA LYS A 49 11.85 6.16 -1.43
C LYS A 49 11.89 4.65 -1.15
N ALA A 50 11.42 4.25 0.03
CA ALA A 50 11.33 2.84 0.40
C ALA A 50 10.31 2.05 -0.45
N TYR A 51 9.39 2.73 -1.11
CA TYR A 51 8.34 2.16 -1.94
C TYR A 51 8.59 2.38 -3.44
N ALA A 52 9.84 2.58 -3.84
CA ALA A 52 10.21 2.79 -5.24
C ALA A 52 9.65 1.71 -6.16
N GLY A 53 9.04 2.12 -7.25
CA GLY A 53 8.40 1.22 -8.22
C GLY A 53 6.98 0.77 -7.84
N MET A 54 6.45 1.19 -6.68
CA MET A 54 5.08 0.91 -6.26
C MET A 54 4.23 2.18 -6.28
N LYS A 55 2.94 2.01 -6.57
CA LYS A 55 1.97 3.09 -6.41
C LYS A 55 1.57 3.22 -4.94
N VAL A 56 1.77 4.41 -4.40
CA VAL A 56 1.52 4.74 -3.00
C VAL A 56 0.48 5.86 -2.94
N PRO A 57 -0.58 5.73 -2.13
CA PRO A 57 -1.49 6.84 -1.89
C PRO A 57 -0.80 7.87 -1.00
N VAL A 58 -0.76 9.11 -1.46
CA VAL A 58 -0.16 10.23 -0.74
C VAL A 58 -1.25 11.26 -0.46
N ARG A 59 -1.32 11.72 0.77
CA ARG A 59 -2.21 12.78 1.21
C ARG A 59 -1.36 13.97 1.61
N VAL A 60 -1.62 15.11 0.99
CA VAL A 60 -0.99 16.38 1.34
C VAL A 60 -2.02 17.28 1.99
N VAL A 61 -1.79 17.68 3.22
CA VAL A 61 -2.62 18.63 3.94
C VAL A 61 -1.90 19.98 3.94
N VAL A 62 -2.54 21.00 3.38
CA VAL A 62 -1.98 22.34 3.25
C VAL A 62 -2.80 23.31 4.07
N ASP A 63 -2.14 24.09 4.93
CA ASP A 63 -2.72 25.25 5.57
C ASP A 63 -2.63 26.45 4.63
N VAL A 64 -3.77 26.95 4.18
CA VAL A 64 -3.84 28.04 3.20
C VAL A 64 -3.36 29.36 3.78
N GLU A 65 -3.49 29.57 5.09
CA GLU A 65 -3.10 30.81 5.76
C GLU A 65 -1.59 30.85 6.04
N THR A 66 -1.07 29.80 6.67
CA THR A 66 0.36 29.75 7.06
C THR A 66 1.28 29.26 5.94
N LYS A 67 0.70 28.65 4.87
CA LYS A 67 1.44 28.00 3.78
C LYS A 67 2.26 26.78 4.26
N GLU A 68 1.97 26.28 5.44
CA GLU A 68 2.56 25.04 5.94
C GLU A 68 1.88 23.85 5.29
N PHE A 69 2.63 22.78 5.11
CA PHE A 69 2.12 21.54 4.55
C PHE A 69 2.57 20.35 5.37
N GLU A 70 1.73 19.35 5.40
CA GLU A 70 2.01 18.06 6.01
C GLU A 70 1.78 16.97 4.96
N VAL A 71 2.71 16.04 4.84
CA VAL A 71 2.62 14.92 3.91
C VAL A 71 2.39 13.64 4.69
N GLU A 72 1.27 13.01 4.44
CA GLU A 72 0.93 11.68 4.96
C GLU A 72 1.02 10.66 3.84
N ILE A 73 1.71 9.56 4.11
CA ILE A 73 1.84 8.46 3.15
C ILE A 73 0.99 7.31 3.64
N GLY A 74 0.10 6.86 2.79
CA GLY A 74 -0.65 5.62 3.03
C GLY A 74 0.21 4.38 2.75
N THR A 75 -0.26 3.24 3.22
CA THR A 75 0.35 1.95 2.90
C THR A 75 0.04 1.59 1.44
N PRO A 76 0.99 1.06 0.68
CA PRO A 76 0.72 0.55 -0.65
C PRO A 76 -0.43 -0.46 -0.65
N THR A 77 -1.15 -0.56 -1.74
CA THR A 77 -2.21 -1.57 -1.88
C THR A 77 -1.61 -2.97 -1.78
N THR A 78 -2.39 -3.92 -1.27
CA THR A 78 -1.96 -5.33 -1.20
C THR A 78 -1.56 -5.86 -2.57
N SER A 79 -2.30 -5.49 -3.61
CA SER A 79 -1.97 -5.86 -5.00
C SER A 79 -0.60 -5.34 -5.41
N ALA A 80 -0.25 -4.10 -5.08
CA ALA A 80 1.06 -3.52 -5.39
C ALA A 80 2.20 -4.24 -4.67
N LEU A 81 2.00 -4.60 -3.42
CA LEU A 81 2.98 -5.38 -2.64
C LEU A 81 3.20 -6.78 -3.22
N LEU A 82 2.11 -7.45 -3.61
CA LEU A 82 2.18 -8.79 -4.23
C LEU A 82 2.90 -8.76 -5.57
N VAL A 83 2.57 -7.80 -6.42
CA VAL A 83 3.21 -7.61 -7.73
C VAL A 83 4.71 -7.34 -7.57
N LYS A 84 5.10 -6.53 -6.61
CA LYS A 84 6.51 -6.25 -6.33
C LYS A 84 7.25 -7.48 -5.79
N GLU A 85 6.66 -8.19 -4.84
CA GLU A 85 7.29 -9.37 -4.24
C GLU A 85 7.57 -10.47 -5.26
N LEU A 86 6.68 -10.63 -6.22
CA LEU A 86 6.81 -11.59 -7.31
C LEU A 86 7.58 -11.06 -8.52
N ALA A 87 7.96 -9.79 -8.53
CA ALA A 87 8.61 -9.11 -9.65
C ALA A 87 7.83 -9.24 -10.97
N ILE A 88 6.50 -9.25 -10.91
CA ILE A 88 5.62 -9.25 -12.07
C ILE A 88 5.12 -7.85 -12.38
N GLN A 89 4.69 -7.60 -13.62
CA GLN A 89 4.22 -6.27 -14.03
C GLN A 89 2.77 -6.00 -13.63
N LYS A 90 1.93 -7.02 -13.66
CA LYS A 90 0.50 -6.92 -13.31
C LYS A 90 -0.07 -8.30 -12.97
N GLY A 91 -1.21 -8.29 -12.30
CA GLY A 91 -1.98 -9.50 -12.06
C GLY A 91 -2.59 -10.10 -13.33
N SER A 92 -3.13 -11.30 -13.23
CA SER A 92 -3.75 -12.00 -14.34
C SER A 92 -5.05 -11.32 -14.79
N GLY A 93 -5.26 -11.27 -16.10
CA GLY A 93 -6.54 -10.88 -16.69
C GLY A 93 -7.63 -11.96 -16.53
N ASN A 94 -7.22 -13.21 -16.35
CA ASN A 94 -8.14 -14.33 -16.11
C ASN A 94 -7.61 -15.20 -14.95
N PRO A 95 -7.80 -14.78 -13.69
CA PRO A 95 -7.18 -15.43 -12.54
C PRO A 95 -7.65 -16.86 -12.27
N LYS A 96 -8.78 -17.28 -12.83
CA LYS A 96 -9.28 -18.65 -12.68
C LYS A 96 -8.48 -19.67 -13.50
N VAL A 97 -7.98 -19.25 -14.64
CA VAL A 97 -7.31 -20.13 -15.63
C VAL A 97 -5.82 -19.85 -15.68
N GLU A 98 -5.43 -18.58 -15.63
CA GLU A 98 -4.06 -18.13 -15.82
C GLU A 98 -3.44 -17.71 -14.50
N LYS A 99 -2.42 -18.43 -14.08
CA LYS A 99 -1.65 -18.12 -12.86
C LYS A 99 -0.36 -17.38 -13.25
N VAL A 100 -0.12 -16.23 -12.62
CA VAL A 100 1.03 -15.35 -12.95
C VAL A 100 2.16 -15.42 -11.94
N GLY A 101 1.95 -16.06 -10.80
CA GLY A 101 2.98 -16.19 -9.77
C GLY A 101 2.59 -17.13 -8.65
N ASN A 102 3.55 -17.39 -7.78
CA ASN A 102 3.39 -18.23 -6.60
C ASN A 102 4.09 -17.58 -5.40
N LEU A 103 3.40 -17.53 -4.27
CA LEU A 103 3.94 -17.04 -3.00
C LEU A 103 4.20 -18.18 -2.04
N THR A 104 5.22 -18.04 -1.22
CA THR A 104 5.42 -18.88 -0.03
C THR A 104 4.65 -18.28 1.15
N MET A 105 4.37 -19.10 2.17
CA MET A 105 3.73 -18.62 3.40
C MET A 105 4.56 -17.52 4.10
N ASP A 106 5.88 -17.62 4.04
CA ASP A 106 6.77 -16.59 4.62
C ASP A 106 6.54 -15.23 3.95
N GLN A 107 6.39 -15.20 2.64
CA GLN A 107 6.08 -13.98 1.88
C GLN A 107 4.69 -13.44 2.22
N VAL A 108 3.70 -14.32 2.35
CA VAL A 108 2.33 -13.93 2.75
C VAL A 108 2.34 -13.31 4.14
N VAL A 109 3.03 -13.92 5.10
CA VAL A 109 3.16 -13.40 6.48
C VAL A 109 3.88 -12.06 6.50
N LYS A 110 4.93 -11.90 5.73
CA LYS A 110 5.67 -10.63 5.58
C LYS A 110 4.75 -9.51 5.11
N ILE A 111 4.00 -9.74 4.04
CA ILE A 111 3.06 -8.76 3.48
C ILE A 111 1.93 -8.47 4.47
N ALA A 112 1.39 -9.50 5.12
CA ALA A 112 0.36 -9.36 6.14
C ALA A 112 0.82 -8.48 7.31
N SER A 113 2.05 -8.69 7.79
CA SER A 113 2.64 -7.88 8.84
C SER A 113 2.83 -6.41 8.43
N MET A 114 3.22 -6.16 7.19
CA MET A 114 3.34 -4.80 6.65
C MET A 114 1.99 -4.09 6.54
N LYS A 115 0.92 -4.83 6.26
CA LYS A 115 -0.44 -4.28 6.10
C LYS A 115 -1.21 -4.17 7.41
N LEU A 116 -0.82 -4.90 8.44
CA LEU A 116 -1.56 -4.98 9.70
C LEU A 116 -1.88 -3.62 10.33
N PRO A 117 -0.95 -2.64 10.41
CA PRO A 117 -1.24 -1.33 10.99
C PRO A 117 -2.32 -0.53 10.28
N SER A 118 -2.50 -0.74 8.97
CA SER A 118 -3.48 -0.02 8.14
C SER A 118 -4.71 -0.85 7.78
N SER A 119 -4.77 -2.10 8.23
CA SER A 119 -5.85 -3.04 8.00
C SER A 119 -6.85 -3.04 9.15
N TYR A 120 -8.08 -3.43 8.88
CA TYR A 120 -9.07 -3.72 9.91
C TYR A 120 -8.83 -5.08 10.60
N ALA A 121 -7.88 -5.86 10.12
CA ALA A 121 -7.51 -7.13 10.71
C ALA A 121 -6.93 -6.93 12.12
N LYS A 122 -7.35 -7.79 13.04
CA LYS A 122 -6.92 -7.74 14.45
C LYS A 122 -5.65 -8.58 14.71
N SER A 123 -5.26 -9.41 13.76
CA SER A 123 -4.11 -10.30 13.90
C SER A 123 -3.45 -10.54 12.56
N VAL A 124 -2.20 -10.98 12.59
CA VAL A 124 -1.45 -11.37 11.37
C VAL A 124 -2.17 -12.50 10.63
N LYS A 125 -2.79 -13.43 11.35
CA LYS A 125 -3.58 -14.52 10.76
C LYS A 125 -4.72 -13.99 9.88
N THR A 126 -5.50 -13.03 10.39
CA THR A 126 -6.60 -12.41 9.64
C THR A 126 -6.07 -11.58 8.47
N ALA A 127 -4.99 -10.84 8.67
CA ALA A 127 -4.32 -10.08 7.62
C ALA A 127 -3.78 -11.01 6.50
N ALA A 128 -3.22 -12.16 6.86
CA ALA A 128 -2.78 -13.16 5.90
C ALA A 128 -3.94 -13.70 5.05
N LYS A 129 -5.11 -13.91 5.64
CA LYS A 129 -6.31 -14.31 4.91
C LYS A 129 -6.75 -13.25 3.90
N GLU A 130 -6.68 -11.97 4.24
CA GLU A 130 -6.96 -10.87 3.33
C GLU A 130 -5.97 -10.84 2.15
N VAL A 131 -4.68 -11.04 2.42
CA VAL A 131 -3.64 -11.14 1.39
C VAL A 131 -3.93 -12.30 0.43
N MET A 132 -4.29 -13.47 0.95
CA MET A 132 -4.64 -14.63 0.13
C MET A 132 -5.89 -14.39 -0.73
N GLY A 133 -6.88 -13.67 -0.20
CA GLY A 133 -8.05 -13.23 -0.98
C GLY A 133 -7.67 -12.36 -2.17
N THR A 134 -6.73 -11.45 -1.99
CA THR A 134 -6.18 -10.64 -3.08
C THR A 134 -5.40 -11.50 -4.07
N CYS A 135 -4.66 -12.51 -3.62
CA CYS A 135 -3.97 -13.47 -4.49
C CYS A 135 -4.94 -14.19 -5.44
N VAL A 136 -6.11 -14.59 -4.96
CA VAL A 136 -7.16 -15.19 -5.80
C VAL A 136 -7.54 -14.25 -6.95
N SER A 137 -7.74 -12.98 -6.65
CA SER A 137 -8.13 -11.97 -7.65
C SER A 137 -7.03 -11.68 -8.67
N LEU A 138 -5.76 -11.85 -8.29
CA LEU A 138 -4.62 -11.59 -9.17
C LEU A 138 -4.13 -12.83 -9.94
N GLY A 139 -4.64 -14.01 -9.63
CA GLY A 139 -4.17 -15.25 -10.22
C GLY A 139 -2.81 -15.71 -9.63
N ILE A 140 -2.61 -15.51 -8.35
CA ILE A 140 -1.40 -15.91 -7.63
C ILE A 140 -1.71 -17.13 -6.77
N THR A 141 -0.87 -18.16 -6.85
CA THR A 141 -0.96 -19.34 -5.97
C THR A 141 -0.17 -19.12 -4.68
N VAL A 142 -0.51 -19.85 -3.64
CA VAL A 142 0.22 -19.87 -2.36
C VAL A 142 0.67 -21.30 -2.09
N GLU A 143 1.96 -21.49 -1.85
CA GLU A 143 2.57 -22.83 -1.70
C GLU A 143 2.27 -23.77 -2.87
N GLY A 144 2.15 -23.22 -4.08
CA GLY A 144 1.82 -23.96 -5.30
C GLY A 144 0.36 -24.42 -5.39
N ARG A 145 -0.51 -23.94 -4.51
CA ARG A 145 -1.91 -24.35 -4.40
C ARG A 145 -2.85 -23.14 -4.47
N ASP A 146 -4.14 -23.43 -4.62
CA ASP A 146 -5.16 -22.38 -4.57
C ASP A 146 -5.13 -21.67 -3.20
N PRO A 147 -5.04 -20.33 -3.16
CA PRO A 147 -5.03 -19.59 -1.89
C PRO A 147 -6.21 -19.91 -0.97
N ARG A 148 -7.36 -20.27 -1.50
CA ARG A 148 -8.54 -20.64 -0.72
C ARG A 148 -8.35 -21.94 0.06
N GLU A 149 -7.62 -22.89 -0.48
CA GLU A 149 -7.26 -24.13 0.22
C GLU A 149 -6.30 -23.85 1.37
N VAL A 150 -5.32 -23.00 1.13
CA VAL A 150 -4.35 -22.57 2.15
C VAL A 150 -5.02 -21.76 3.26
N GLN A 151 -6.03 -20.96 2.95
CA GLN A 151 -6.86 -20.25 3.95
C GLN A 151 -7.55 -21.22 4.90
N LYS A 152 -8.07 -22.33 4.40
CA LYS A 152 -8.68 -23.37 5.25
C LYS A 152 -7.67 -24.03 6.17
N GLU A 153 -6.47 -24.32 5.67
CA GLU A 153 -5.38 -24.86 6.49
C GLU A 153 -4.94 -23.87 7.56
N LEU A 154 -4.93 -22.57 7.23
CA LEU A 154 -4.64 -21.51 8.17
C LEU A 154 -5.67 -21.47 9.31
N ASP A 155 -6.96 -21.59 8.98
CA ASP A 155 -8.05 -21.65 9.98
C ASP A 155 -7.91 -22.88 10.90
N ASN A 156 -7.39 -23.97 10.39
CA ASN A 156 -7.13 -25.19 11.15
C ASN A 156 -5.86 -25.14 12.02
N GLY A 157 -5.12 -24.03 11.97
CA GLY A 157 -3.94 -23.82 12.81
C GLY A 157 -2.62 -24.36 12.27
N LYS A 158 -2.56 -24.80 11.03
CA LYS A 158 -1.35 -25.38 10.41
C LYS A 158 -0.15 -24.42 10.40
N TYR A 159 -0.40 -23.12 10.26
CA TYR A 159 0.64 -22.09 10.16
C TYR A 159 0.74 -21.21 11.40
N ASP A 160 0.14 -21.57 12.51
CA ASP A 160 0.09 -20.74 13.73
C ASP A 160 1.48 -20.35 14.24
N GLN A 161 2.47 -21.22 14.12
CA GLN A 161 3.85 -20.93 14.53
C GLN A 161 4.48 -19.80 13.72
N LEU A 162 4.26 -19.77 12.41
CA LEU A 162 4.74 -18.71 11.53
C LEU A 162 4.06 -17.37 11.81
N LEU A 163 2.78 -17.42 12.20
CA LEU A 163 1.98 -16.23 12.47
C LEU A 163 2.28 -15.60 13.83
N GLN A 164 2.79 -16.37 14.79
CA GLN A 164 3.16 -15.89 16.13
C GLN A 164 4.51 -15.17 16.12
N ASN A 165 5.42 -15.57 15.25
CA ASN A 165 6.76 -14.99 15.11
C ASN A 165 6.99 -14.50 13.68
N PRO A 166 6.33 -13.39 13.26
CA PRO A 166 6.62 -12.81 11.96
C PRO A 166 8.06 -12.28 11.94
N SER A 167 8.87 -12.80 11.06
CA SER A 167 10.22 -12.33 10.84
C SER A 167 10.27 -11.05 9.99
#